data_bbc45f43a3b252126e9cb45ca8e8ef2d
#
_entry.id   bbc45f43a3b252126e9cb45ca8e8ef2d
#
_cell.length_a   1.000
_cell.length_b   1.000
_cell.length_c   1.000
_cell.angle_alpha   90.00
_cell.angle_beta   90.00
_cell.angle_gamma   90.00
#
_symmetry.space_group_name_H-M   'P 1'
#
loop_
_entity.id
_entity.type
_entity.pdbx_description
1 polymer ?
#
loop_
_entity_poly.entity_id
_entity_poly.type
_entity_poly.pdbx_seq_one_letter_code
_entity_poly.pdbx_strand_id
1 'polypeptide(L)'
;MQEIIINLHMHTCYSDGTGTHKDIAEAAIKTGLDAVIVTDHNVLVQGVEGYYRVGHSPSTSLRTGRVLLLVGQEVHDQDREPQKNHLLVFNANRDLSTLADDPQTLINGVAEAGGLSFIAHPRDPEAPVFNETDISWEAWDVHGFTGIELWNGLSELKTVLHTKLHGAFFAFFPQFIGYGPIRETLQRWDDFLAEGRRIVAIGGSDAHALDMHMGPLHRVIFPYQFHFRTVNTHVFIPQPLTGDVPTDKKMIYEALAAGHCFVAYDLPASARGFTFKAKGLEQSAIMGDEISSKRGVTLQAHLLQPAEIRLLRDGKLVGAWRDAQACAYSATEPGAYRVEVWRNYLGRKRGWIFSNPIYVR
;
A
#
# COMPACT_ATOMS: atom_id res chain seq x y z
N MET A 1 -2.36 20.23 -4.29
CA MET A 1 -2.16 18.80 -4.65
C MET A 1 -3.51 18.10 -4.67
N GLN A 2 -3.66 17.11 -5.53
CA GLN A 2 -4.86 16.30 -5.69
C GLN A 2 -4.63 14.91 -5.07
N GLU A 3 -5.56 14.45 -4.25
CA GLU A 3 -5.54 13.09 -3.71
C GLU A 3 -6.19 12.12 -4.70
N ILE A 4 -5.49 11.02 -4.99
CA ILE A 4 -6.01 9.86 -5.71
C ILE A 4 -5.87 8.60 -4.84
N ILE A 5 -6.76 7.62 -5.03
CA ILE A 5 -6.71 6.33 -4.34
C ILE A 5 -6.27 5.28 -5.34
N ILE A 6 -5.22 4.54 -5.00
CA ILE A 6 -4.70 3.46 -5.83
C ILE A 6 -4.55 2.16 -5.04
N ASN A 7 -4.72 1.04 -5.73
CA ASN A 7 -4.26 -0.26 -5.25
C ASN A 7 -3.10 -0.72 -6.14
N LEU A 8 -2.02 -1.22 -5.55
CA LEU A 8 -0.76 -1.40 -6.26
C LEU A 8 -0.09 -2.76 -6.04
N HIS A 9 -0.87 -3.75 -5.57
CA HIS A 9 -0.43 -5.13 -5.46
C HIS A 9 -1.60 -6.07 -5.76
N MET A 10 -1.58 -6.70 -6.91
CA MET A 10 -2.60 -7.63 -7.37
C MET A 10 -2.13 -8.45 -8.58
N HIS A 11 -2.72 -9.63 -8.73
CA HIS A 11 -2.33 -10.64 -9.71
C HIS A 11 -3.46 -10.97 -10.67
N THR A 12 -3.10 -11.34 -11.90
CA THR A 12 -4.00 -11.80 -12.93
C THR A 12 -3.75 -13.25 -13.30
N CYS A 13 -4.50 -13.78 -14.28
CA CYS A 13 -4.26 -15.09 -14.85
C CYS A 13 -2.93 -15.23 -15.64
N TYR A 14 -2.11 -14.18 -15.69
CA TYR A 14 -0.74 -14.27 -16.21
C TYR A 14 0.26 -14.80 -15.18
N SER A 15 -0.12 -14.79 -13.90
CA SER A 15 0.60 -15.51 -12.84
C SER A 15 -0.34 -16.48 -12.13
N ASP A 16 -0.82 -16.16 -10.96
CA ASP A 16 -1.61 -17.04 -10.09
C ASP A 16 -2.94 -16.41 -9.62
N GLY A 17 -3.29 -15.23 -10.11
CA GLY A 17 -4.62 -14.67 -9.97
C GLY A 17 -5.62 -15.32 -10.94
N THR A 18 -6.91 -15.12 -10.74
CA THR A 18 -7.94 -15.73 -11.57
C THR A 18 -8.56 -14.80 -12.60
N GLY A 19 -8.46 -13.48 -12.40
CA GLY A 19 -9.06 -12.48 -13.28
C GLY A 19 -8.10 -11.96 -14.35
N THR A 20 -8.66 -11.25 -15.31
CA THR A 20 -7.92 -10.51 -16.33
C THR A 20 -7.68 -9.06 -15.91
N HIS A 21 -6.80 -8.35 -16.60
CA HIS A 21 -6.62 -6.89 -16.44
C HIS A 21 -7.94 -6.12 -16.56
N LYS A 22 -8.83 -6.59 -17.46
CA LYS A 22 -10.16 -5.99 -17.63
C LYS A 22 -11.04 -6.21 -16.39
N ASP A 23 -11.03 -7.41 -15.80
CA ASP A 23 -11.81 -7.71 -14.59
C ASP A 23 -11.32 -6.87 -13.42
N ILE A 24 -10.01 -6.70 -13.27
CA ILE A 24 -9.39 -5.80 -12.28
C ILE A 24 -9.85 -4.36 -12.51
N ALA A 25 -9.77 -3.86 -13.75
CA ALA A 25 -10.19 -2.49 -14.06
C ALA A 25 -11.68 -2.27 -13.78
N GLU A 26 -12.55 -3.22 -14.11
CA GLU A 26 -13.98 -3.14 -13.80
C GLU A 26 -14.24 -3.14 -12.30
N ALA A 27 -13.53 -3.98 -11.53
CA ALA A 27 -13.61 -4.00 -10.08
C ALA A 27 -13.16 -2.67 -9.46
N ALA A 28 -12.05 -2.10 -9.96
CA ALA A 28 -11.52 -0.81 -9.52
C ALA A 28 -12.50 0.35 -9.80
N ILE A 29 -13.11 0.39 -10.98
CA ILE A 29 -14.14 1.38 -11.31
C ILE A 29 -15.34 1.27 -10.37
N LYS A 30 -15.83 0.05 -10.11
CA LYS A 30 -16.97 -0.21 -9.21
C LYS A 30 -16.70 0.21 -7.77
N THR A 31 -15.44 0.18 -7.34
CA THR A 31 -15.02 0.57 -5.99
C THR A 31 -14.55 2.02 -5.89
N GLY A 32 -14.39 2.70 -7.02
CA GLY A 32 -14.03 4.11 -7.10
C GLY A 32 -12.55 4.38 -6.88
N LEU A 33 -11.68 3.44 -7.24
CA LEU A 33 -10.25 3.69 -7.35
C LEU A 33 -9.95 4.59 -8.54
N ASP A 34 -8.93 5.41 -8.41
CA ASP A 34 -8.46 6.31 -9.47
C ASP A 34 -7.44 5.62 -10.39
N ALA A 35 -6.61 4.71 -9.82
CA ALA A 35 -5.68 3.87 -10.57
C ALA A 35 -5.44 2.51 -9.89
N VAL A 36 -4.90 1.56 -10.66
CA VAL A 36 -4.38 0.27 -10.17
C VAL A 36 -3.04 -0.02 -10.82
N ILE A 37 -2.14 -0.73 -10.09
CA ILE A 37 -0.89 -1.24 -10.64
C ILE A 37 -0.92 -2.76 -10.47
N VAL A 38 -1.01 -3.47 -11.60
CA VAL A 38 -1.01 -4.93 -11.63
C VAL A 38 0.43 -5.44 -11.54
N THR A 39 0.68 -6.47 -10.73
CA THR A 39 2.02 -6.93 -10.35
C THR A 39 2.16 -8.44 -10.45
N ASP A 40 1.86 -9.01 -11.60
CA ASP A 40 1.98 -10.45 -11.83
C ASP A 40 3.39 -10.96 -11.48
N HIS A 41 3.48 -12.17 -10.93
CA HIS A 41 4.74 -12.80 -10.54
C HIS A 41 5.67 -13.02 -11.73
N ASN A 42 6.87 -12.43 -11.65
CA ASN A 42 7.97 -12.64 -12.61
C ASN A 42 7.60 -12.44 -14.08
N VAL A 43 6.57 -11.65 -14.37
CA VAL A 43 6.16 -11.32 -15.73
C VAL A 43 5.75 -9.87 -15.87
N LEU A 44 6.31 -9.18 -16.86
CA LEU A 44 5.90 -7.82 -17.23
C LEU A 44 4.92 -7.89 -18.41
N VAL A 45 3.63 -7.79 -18.15
CA VAL A 45 2.61 -7.81 -19.20
C VAL A 45 2.58 -6.47 -19.94
N GLN A 46 2.86 -6.50 -21.24
CA GLN A 46 2.92 -5.29 -22.07
C GLN A 46 1.63 -5.06 -22.86
N GLY A 47 1.37 -3.78 -23.21
CA GLY A 47 0.28 -3.40 -24.11
C GLY A 47 -1.09 -3.31 -23.45
N VAL A 48 -1.18 -3.43 -22.12
CA VAL A 48 -2.44 -3.37 -21.36
C VAL A 48 -2.59 -2.09 -20.54
N GLU A 49 -1.53 -1.27 -20.41
CA GLU A 49 -1.61 0.00 -19.69
C GLU A 49 -2.56 0.98 -20.40
N GLY A 50 -3.37 1.67 -19.62
CA GLY A 50 -4.27 2.66 -20.18
C GLY A 50 -5.49 2.97 -19.32
N TYR A 51 -6.34 3.85 -19.83
CA TYR A 51 -7.60 4.18 -19.20
C TYR A 51 -8.70 3.20 -19.60
N TYR A 52 -9.18 2.43 -18.63
CA TYR A 52 -10.34 1.56 -18.79
C TYR A 52 -11.62 2.31 -18.42
N ARG A 53 -12.72 2.01 -19.13
CA ARG A 53 -14.06 2.59 -18.90
C ARG A 53 -15.11 1.49 -18.90
N VAL A 54 -16.08 1.57 -18.01
CA VAL A 54 -17.28 0.73 -18.09
C VAL A 54 -18.21 1.33 -19.16
N GLY A 55 -18.74 0.49 -20.02
CA GLY A 55 -19.72 0.90 -21.05
C GLY A 55 -20.90 1.63 -20.46
N HIS A 56 -21.49 2.54 -21.23
CA HIS A 56 -22.53 3.53 -20.90
C HIS A 56 -23.59 3.04 -19.92
N SER A 57 -23.40 3.30 -18.64
CA SER A 57 -24.48 3.31 -17.66
C SER A 57 -24.63 4.75 -17.16
N PRO A 58 -25.82 5.35 -17.23
CA PRO A 58 -26.04 6.70 -16.73
C PRO A 58 -26.12 6.66 -15.19
N SER A 59 -24.99 6.53 -14.52
CA SER A 59 -24.94 6.73 -13.08
C SER A 59 -24.51 8.15 -12.79
N THR A 60 -25.36 8.85 -12.09
CA THR A 60 -25.25 10.23 -11.64
C THR A 60 -24.21 10.48 -10.55
N SER A 61 -23.21 9.63 -10.37
CA SER A 61 -22.10 9.91 -9.47
C SER A 61 -20.97 10.63 -10.21
N LEU A 62 -20.52 11.74 -9.68
CA LEU A 62 -19.46 12.64 -10.16
C LEU A 62 -18.05 12.01 -10.27
N ARG A 63 -17.91 10.71 -10.12
CA ARG A 63 -16.68 9.96 -10.36
C ARG A 63 -16.68 9.43 -11.79
N THR A 64 -15.59 9.64 -12.46
CA THR A 64 -15.38 9.59 -13.91
C THR A 64 -15.59 8.24 -14.59
N GLY A 65 -16.15 7.21 -13.95
CA GLY A 65 -16.41 5.89 -14.53
C GLY A 65 -15.22 5.29 -15.30
N ARG A 66 -14.01 5.70 -14.95
CA ARG A 66 -12.74 5.24 -15.54
C ARG A 66 -11.70 5.01 -14.47
N VAL A 67 -10.73 4.12 -14.75
CA VAL A 67 -9.56 3.85 -13.93
C VAL A 67 -8.32 3.84 -14.83
N LEU A 68 -7.19 4.34 -14.33
CA LEU A 68 -5.90 4.15 -14.97
C LEU A 68 -5.32 2.81 -14.51
N LEU A 69 -5.11 1.89 -15.45
CA LEU A 69 -4.40 0.64 -15.19
C LEU A 69 -2.96 0.78 -15.64
N LEU A 70 -2.06 0.55 -14.71
CA LEU A 70 -0.62 0.50 -14.92
C LEU A 70 -0.11 -0.92 -14.61
N VAL A 71 1.10 -1.24 -15.06
CA VAL A 71 1.73 -2.54 -14.87
C VAL A 71 3.06 -2.39 -14.16
N GLY A 72 3.28 -3.24 -13.18
CA GLY A 72 4.54 -3.53 -12.50
C GLY A 72 4.81 -5.03 -12.54
N GLN A 73 5.65 -5.49 -11.64
CA GLN A 73 5.94 -6.91 -11.41
C GLN A 73 6.07 -7.15 -9.92
N GLU A 74 5.74 -8.35 -9.46
CA GLU A 74 6.25 -8.89 -8.21
C GLU A 74 7.33 -9.93 -8.57
N VAL A 75 8.59 -9.59 -8.26
CA VAL A 75 9.75 -10.41 -8.66
C VAL A 75 10.27 -11.17 -7.46
N HIS A 76 10.46 -12.48 -7.63
CA HIS A 76 11.07 -13.37 -6.64
C HIS A 76 11.83 -14.50 -7.34
N ASP A 77 12.78 -15.13 -6.64
CA ASP A 77 13.50 -16.31 -7.12
C ASP A 77 12.56 -17.50 -7.19
N GLN A 78 12.29 -17.98 -8.40
CA GLN A 78 11.41 -19.12 -8.67
C GLN A 78 12.05 -20.48 -8.34
N ASP A 79 13.37 -20.55 -8.31
CA ASP A 79 14.12 -21.78 -8.04
C ASP A 79 14.29 -22.02 -6.52
N ARG A 80 13.92 -21.03 -5.71
CA ARG A 80 14.02 -21.11 -4.24
C ARG A 80 12.74 -21.68 -3.62
N GLU A 81 12.90 -22.68 -2.72
CA GLU A 81 11.82 -23.24 -1.90
C GLU A 81 12.12 -23.16 -0.39
N PRO A 82 11.25 -22.57 0.45
CA PRO A 82 10.10 -21.75 0.06
C PRO A 82 10.54 -20.45 -0.63
N GLN A 83 9.70 -19.91 -1.50
CA GLN A 83 9.94 -18.63 -2.15
C GLN A 83 10.08 -17.52 -1.08
N LYS A 84 11.04 -16.62 -1.27
CA LYS A 84 11.36 -15.54 -0.33
C LYS A 84 11.76 -14.28 -1.10
N ASN A 85 11.85 -13.17 -0.39
CA ASN A 85 12.39 -11.92 -0.91
C ASN A 85 11.62 -11.39 -2.14
N HIS A 86 10.31 -11.36 -2.05
CA HIS A 86 9.47 -10.78 -3.09
C HIS A 86 9.65 -9.26 -3.15
N LEU A 87 9.82 -8.72 -4.36
CA LEU A 87 10.03 -7.31 -4.62
C LEU A 87 9.00 -6.78 -5.60
N LEU A 88 8.21 -5.78 -5.20
CA LEU A 88 7.38 -5.03 -6.14
C LEU A 88 8.25 -4.08 -6.95
N VAL A 89 8.18 -4.20 -8.26
CA VAL A 89 8.93 -3.42 -9.23
C VAL A 89 7.98 -2.58 -10.06
N PHE A 90 8.11 -1.26 -9.97
CA PHE A 90 7.28 -0.33 -10.71
C PHE A 90 8.11 0.50 -11.69
N ASN A 91 7.54 0.83 -12.85
CA ASN A 91 8.14 1.74 -13.85
C ASN A 91 9.50 1.32 -14.43
N ALA A 92 9.92 0.08 -14.29
CA ALA A 92 11.20 -0.38 -14.85
C ALA A 92 11.18 -0.50 -16.39
N ASN A 93 9.99 -0.61 -17.01
CA ASN A 93 9.76 -0.73 -18.45
C ASN A 93 10.46 -1.91 -19.14
N ARG A 94 11.00 -2.85 -18.35
CA ARG A 94 11.59 -4.12 -18.80
C ARG A 94 11.40 -5.18 -17.73
N ASP A 95 11.38 -6.42 -18.14
CA ASP A 95 11.36 -7.56 -17.23
C ASP A 95 12.72 -7.68 -16.52
N LEU A 96 12.68 -7.86 -15.20
CA LEU A 96 13.84 -7.99 -14.33
C LEU A 96 13.84 -9.32 -13.55
N SER A 97 12.94 -10.26 -13.87
CA SER A 97 12.82 -11.55 -13.19
C SER A 97 14.12 -12.38 -13.23
N THR A 98 14.93 -12.20 -14.26
CA THR A 98 16.24 -12.89 -14.39
C THR A 98 17.30 -12.44 -13.37
N LEU A 99 17.03 -11.41 -12.56
CA LEU A 99 17.90 -10.92 -11.49
C LEU A 99 17.42 -11.36 -10.10
N ALA A 100 16.39 -12.19 -10.02
CA ALA A 100 15.69 -12.52 -8.78
C ALA A 100 16.49 -13.39 -7.80
N ASP A 101 17.52 -14.09 -8.27
CA ASP A 101 18.40 -14.94 -7.47
C ASP A 101 19.23 -14.15 -6.44
N ASP A 102 19.49 -12.87 -6.70
CA ASP A 102 20.16 -11.97 -5.76
C ASP A 102 19.35 -10.68 -5.55
N PRO A 103 18.73 -10.48 -4.38
CA PRO A 103 17.90 -9.33 -4.10
C PRO A 103 18.61 -7.97 -4.26
N GLN A 104 19.91 -7.88 -3.95
CA GLN A 104 20.64 -6.63 -4.14
C GLN A 104 20.87 -6.31 -5.62
N THR A 105 21.20 -7.32 -6.41
CA THR A 105 21.35 -7.19 -7.87
C THR A 105 20.02 -6.79 -8.51
N LEU A 106 18.91 -7.38 -8.08
CA LEU A 106 17.58 -7.00 -8.53
C LEU A 106 17.26 -5.53 -8.22
N ILE A 107 17.47 -5.09 -6.97
CA ILE A 107 17.24 -3.68 -6.55
C ILE A 107 18.10 -2.72 -7.40
N ASN A 108 19.37 -3.03 -7.63
CA ASN A 108 20.27 -2.23 -8.47
C ASN A 108 19.74 -2.18 -9.92
N GLY A 109 19.31 -3.31 -10.47
CA GLY A 109 18.74 -3.40 -11.82
C GLY A 109 17.46 -2.57 -11.97
N VAL A 110 16.62 -2.52 -10.94
CA VAL A 110 15.43 -1.65 -10.91
C VAL A 110 15.84 -0.18 -10.94
N ALA A 111 16.80 0.22 -10.12
CA ALA A 111 17.30 1.60 -10.07
C ALA A 111 17.93 2.03 -11.40
N GLU A 112 18.75 1.17 -12.03
CA GLU A 112 19.34 1.39 -13.36
C GLU A 112 18.29 1.53 -14.46
N ALA A 113 17.15 0.84 -14.33
CA ALA A 113 16.02 0.97 -15.25
C ALA A 113 15.16 2.24 -14.99
N GLY A 114 15.51 3.04 -13.96
CA GLY A 114 14.71 4.20 -13.55
C GLY A 114 13.40 3.82 -12.87
N GLY A 115 13.29 2.61 -12.37
CA GLY A 115 12.14 2.07 -11.66
C GLY A 115 12.15 2.34 -10.17
N LEU A 116 11.08 1.93 -9.50
CA LEU A 116 10.91 1.95 -8.05
C LEU A 116 10.80 0.52 -7.53
N SER A 117 11.46 0.24 -6.41
CA SER A 117 11.45 -1.07 -5.77
C SER A 117 10.88 -0.99 -4.36
N PHE A 118 9.91 -1.84 -4.05
CA PHE A 118 9.33 -1.94 -2.71
C PHE A 118 9.40 -3.39 -2.25
N ILE A 119 9.93 -3.63 -1.06
CA ILE A 119 9.90 -4.96 -0.44
C ILE A 119 8.45 -5.34 -0.22
N ALA A 120 7.97 -6.38 -0.91
CA ALA A 120 6.61 -6.89 -0.79
C ALA A 120 6.44 -7.60 0.55
N HIS A 121 5.27 -7.44 1.18
CA HIS A 121 4.88 -8.15 2.41
C HIS A 121 6.07 -8.58 3.28
N PRO A 122 6.85 -7.63 3.87
CA PRO A 122 8.10 -7.92 4.60
C PRO A 122 7.95 -9.01 5.68
N ARG A 123 6.77 -9.12 6.25
CA ARG A 123 6.34 -10.25 7.09
C ARG A 123 5.12 -10.92 6.46
N ASP A 124 5.29 -12.14 5.98
CA ASP A 124 4.23 -13.00 5.46
C ASP A 124 4.35 -14.39 6.12
N PRO A 125 3.63 -14.64 7.22
CA PRO A 125 3.80 -15.83 8.03
C PRO A 125 3.20 -17.07 7.35
N GLU A 126 3.65 -18.24 7.80
CA GLU A 126 3.02 -19.50 7.41
C GLU A 126 1.57 -19.60 7.90
N ALA A 127 0.75 -20.31 7.14
CA ALA A 127 -0.56 -20.80 7.57
C ALA A 127 -0.69 -22.30 7.24
N PRO A 128 -0.07 -23.19 8.05
CA PRO A 128 0.12 -24.62 7.72
C PRO A 128 -1.19 -25.38 7.51
N VAL A 129 -2.28 -24.94 8.16
CA VAL A 129 -3.62 -25.55 8.00
C VAL A 129 -4.15 -25.40 6.56
N PHE A 130 -3.60 -24.45 5.80
CA PHE A 130 -3.94 -24.14 4.42
C PHE A 130 -2.78 -24.42 3.46
N ASN A 131 -1.71 -25.09 3.92
CA ASN A 131 -0.48 -25.37 3.18
C ASN A 131 0.26 -24.12 2.70
N GLU A 132 0.05 -22.97 3.38
CA GLU A 132 0.76 -21.75 3.07
C GLU A 132 2.10 -21.71 3.82
N THR A 133 3.18 -21.47 3.10
CA THR A 133 4.53 -21.34 3.65
C THR A 133 4.80 -19.89 4.11
N ASP A 134 5.82 -19.70 4.95
CA ASP A 134 6.35 -18.38 5.28
C ASP A 134 7.20 -17.87 4.11
N ILE A 135 6.75 -16.81 3.45
CA ILE A 135 7.43 -16.16 2.33
C ILE A 135 7.97 -14.77 2.71
N SER A 136 8.16 -14.51 4.00
CA SER A 136 8.69 -13.24 4.52
C SER A 136 10.03 -12.88 3.89
N TRP A 137 10.31 -11.58 3.83
CA TRP A 137 11.61 -11.06 3.41
C TRP A 137 12.72 -11.42 4.42
N GLU A 138 13.87 -11.88 3.92
CA GLU A 138 15.02 -12.28 4.74
C GLU A 138 16.30 -11.49 4.44
N ALA A 139 16.48 -10.96 3.23
CA ALA A 139 17.68 -10.26 2.80
C ALA A 139 17.72 -8.79 3.32
N TRP A 140 17.83 -8.62 4.64
CA TRP A 140 17.74 -7.31 5.28
C TRP A 140 19.00 -6.44 5.19
N ASP A 141 20.08 -6.99 4.65
CA ASP A 141 21.36 -6.30 4.37
C ASP A 141 21.35 -5.50 3.06
N VAL A 142 20.27 -5.60 2.27
CA VAL A 142 20.08 -4.84 1.03
C VAL A 142 19.87 -3.35 1.28
N HIS A 143 20.20 -2.55 0.27
CA HIS A 143 20.05 -1.09 0.30
C HIS A 143 19.64 -0.54 -1.07
N GLY A 144 19.23 0.74 -1.11
CA GLY A 144 18.86 1.40 -2.37
C GLY A 144 17.43 1.13 -2.83
N PHE A 145 16.65 0.31 -2.13
CA PHE A 145 15.23 0.15 -2.41
C PHE A 145 14.42 1.39 -2.00
N THR A 146 13.32 1.66 -2.71
CA THR A 146 12.46 2.84 -2.50
C THR A 146 11.68 2.77 -1.20
N GLY A 147 11.13 1.60 -0.88
CA GLY A 147 10.24 1.47 0.27
C GLY A 147 9.85 0.04 0.59
N ILE A 148 8.84 -0.08 1.44
CA ILE A 148 8.26 -1.36 1.86
C ILE A 148 6.75 -1.35 1.72
N GLU A 149 6.15 -2.50 1.49
CA GLU A 149 4.72 -2.71 1.65
C GLU A 149 4.41 -2.86 3.14
N LEU A 150 4.01 -1.76 3.77
CA LEU A 150 3.74 -1.70 5.20
C LEU A 150 2.53 -2.54 5.60
N TRP A 151 1.52 -2.57 4.74
CA TRP A 151 0.28 -3.30 4.97
C TRP A 151 -0.13 -4.06 3.72
N ASN A 152 -0.09 -5.39 3.82
CA ASN A 152 -0.55 -6.32 2.80
C ASN A 152 -1.80 -7.05 3.29
N GLY A 153 -2.87 -7.03 2.50
CA GLY A 153 -4.16 -7.57 2.90
C GLY A 153 -4.19 -9.10 2.98
N LEU A 154 -3.45 -9.79 2.11
CA LEU A 154 -3.39 -11.26 2.08
C LEU A 154 -2.50 -11.79 3.22
N SER A 155 -1.33 -11.19 3.44
CA SER A 155 -0.46 -11.55 4.57
C SER A 155 -1.16 -11.38 5.92
N GLU A 156 -1.98 -10.33 6.06
CA GLU A 156 -2.77 -10.14 7.27
C GLU A 156 -3.80 -11.25 7.47
N LEU A 157 -4.45 -11.73 6.40
CA LEU A 157 -5.33 -12.89 6.46
C LEU A 157 -4.61 -14.11 7.04
N LYS A 158 -3.37 -14.39 6.60
CA LYS A 158 -2.58 -15.55 7.09
C LYS A 158 -2.37 -15.48 8.60
N THR A 159 -2.25 -14.29 9.20
CA THR A 159 -2.08 -14.13 10.66
C THR A 159 -3.27 -14.61 11.49
N VAL A 160 -4.44 -14.76 10.90
CA VAL A 160 -5.68 -15.15 11.60
C VAL A 160 -6.17 -16.56 11.21
N LEU A 161 -5.49 -17.24 10.28
CA LEU A 161 -5.86 -18.57 9.76
C LEU A 161 -5.26 -19.71 10.60
N HIS A 162 -5.66 -19.84 11.85
CA HIS A 162 -5.13 -20.89 12.74
C HIS A 162 -5.86 -22.24 12.64
N THR A 163 -7.08 -22.28 12.10
CA THR A 163 -7.89 -23.49 11.97
C THR A 163 -8.77 -23.44 10.71
N LYS A 164 -9.27 -24.58 10.24
CA LYS A 164 -10.25 -24.64 9.13
C LYS A 164 -11.54 -23.88 9.46
N LEU A 165 -11.94 -23.80 10.74
CA LEU A 165 -13.09 -23.00 11.16
C LEU A 165 -12.82 -21.49 11.01
N HIS A 166 -11.61 -21.03 11.31
CA HIS A 166 -11.21 -19.64 11.02
C HIS A 166 -11.27 -19.37 9.53
N GLY A 167 -10.75 -20.26 8.68
CA GLY A 167 -10.84 -20.13 7.23
C GLY A 167 -12.28 -20.02 6.75
N ALA A 168 -13.18 -20.92 7.20
CA ALA A 168 -14.61 -20.85 6.89
C ALA A 168 -15.23 -19.52 7.37
N PHE A 169 -14.93 -19.10 8.61
CA PHE A 169 -15.46 -17.83 9.14
C PHE A 169 -15.02 -16.63 8.29
N PHE A 170 -13.73 -16.48 8.02
CA PHE A 170 -13.23 -15.35 7.25
C PHE A 170 -13.61 -15.40 5.77
N ALA A 171 -13.81 -16.58 5.18
CA ALA A 171 -14.37 -16.71 3.84
C ALA A 171 -15.76 -16.10 3.70
N PHE A 172 -16.59 -16.15 4.75
CA PHE A 172 -17.93 -15.55 4.76
C PHE A 172 -17.99 -14.15 5.38
N PHE A 173 -17.04 -13.82 6.26
CA PHE A 173 -17.00 -12.56 7.01
C PHE A 173 -15.62 -11.88 6.89
N PRO A 174 -15.15 -11.58 5.66
CA PRO A 174 -13.80 -11.04 5.45
C PRO A 174 -13.60 -9.65 6.07
N GLN A 175 -14.66 -8.92 6.35
CA GLN A 175 -14.60 -7.61 7.02
C GLN A 175 -14.00 -7.69 8.45
N PHE A 176 -13.86 -8.88 9.02
CA PHE A 176 -13.24 -9.08 10.32
C PHE A 176 -11.71 -9.28 10.26
N ILE A 177 -11.10 -9.39 9.07
CA ILE A 177 -9.67 -9.65 8.89
C ILE A 177 -8.84 -8.42 9.32
N GLY A 178 -9.05 -7.26 8.70
CA GLY A 178 -8.16 -6.10 8.81
C GLY A 178 -8.06 -5.54 10.23
N TYR A 179 -6.90 -5.69 10.88
CA TYR A 179 -6.57 -5.13 12.21
C TYR A 179 -5.56 -3.98 12.13
N GLY A 180 -4.62 -4.04 11.19
CA GLY A 180 -3.52 -3.09 11.03
C GLY A 180 -2.30 -3.76 10.42
N PRO A 181 -1.28 -2.99 10.05
CA PRO A 181 0.00 -3.55 9.59
C PRO A 181 0.53 -4.57 10.59
N ILE A 182 1.15 -5.64 10.08
CA ILE A 182 1.82 -6.64 10.92
C ILE A 182 2.90 -5.94 11.76
N ARG A 183 2.91 -6.23 13.06
CA ARG A 183 3.74 -5.50 14.03
C ARG A 183 5.23 -5.53 13.68
N GLU A 184 5.72 -6.66 13.21
CA GLU A 184 7.11 -6.85 12.83
C GLU A 184 7.49 -5.97 11.64
N THR A 185 6.60 -5.83 10.64
CA THR A 185 6.78 -4.94 9.50
C THR A 185 6.79 -3.48 9.93
N LEU A 186 5.85 -3.10 10.82
CA LEU A 186 5.78 -1.74 11.35
C LEU A 186 7.04 -1.38 12.14
N GLN A 187 7.53 -2.30 12.99
CA GLN A 187 8.75 -2.11 13.76
C GLN A 187 9.97 -1.98 12.84
N ARG A 188 10.08 -2.81 11.81
CA ARG A 188 11.17 -2.74 10.84
C ARG A 188 11.22 -1.38 10.12
N TRP A 189 10.05 -0.87 9.75
CA TRP A 189 9.96 0.46 9.15
C TRP A 189 10.41 1.55 10.13
N ASP A 190 9.96 1.49 11.39
CA ASP A 190 10.38 2.43 12.43
C ASP A 190 11.89 2.39 12.70
N ASP A 191 12.50 1.20 12.66
CA ASP A 191 13.96 1.03 12.80
C ASP A 191 14.70 1.76 11.65
N PHE A 192 14.26 1.60 10.40
CA PHE A 192 14.83 2.32 9.27
C PHE A 192 14.70 3.84 9.40
N LEU A 193 13.56 4.33 9.85
CA LEU A 193 13.35 5.76 10.08
C LEU A 193 14.25 6.29 11.19
N ALA A 194 14.43 5.53 12.27
CA ALA A 194 15.31 5.86 13.39
C ALA A 194 16.81 5.88 12.97
N GLU A 195 17.19 5.04 12.01
CA GLU A 195 18.51 5.08 11.36
C GLU A 195 18.69 6.27 10.41
N GLY A 196 17.66 7.09 10.21
CA GLY A 196 17.68 8.24 9.30
C GLY A 196 17.49 7.88 7.83
N ARG A 197 17.13 6.65 7.52
CA ARG A 197 16.84 6.19 6.16
C ARG A 197 15.48 6.72 5.70
N ARG A 198 15.40 7.08 4.42
CA ARG A 198 14.14 7.52 3.80
C ARG A 198 13.49 6.34 3.10
N ILE A 199 12.68 5.59 3.83
CA ILE A 199 11.97 4.40 3.35
C ILE A 199 10.48 4.74 3.25
N VAL A 200 9.94 4.67 2.04
CA VAL A 200 8.53 4.94 1.77
C VAL A 200 7.68 3.74 2.17
N ALA A 201 6.56 4.00 2.84
CA ALA A 201 5.55 2.98 3.12
C ALA A 201 4.41 3.06 2.10
N ILE A 202 4.07 1.92 1.53
CA ILE A 202 2.90 1.71 0.69
C ILE A 202 2.02 0.61 1.28
N GLY A 203 0.80 0.45 0.79
CA GLY A 203 -0.07 -0.66 1.15
C GLY A 203 -0.79 -1.21 -0.06
N GLY A 204 -0.95 -2.50 -0.12
CA GLY A 204 -1.60 -3.23 -1.19
C GLY A 204 -2.50 -4.34 -0.68
N SER A 205 -3.28 -4.91 -1.57
CA SER A 205 -4.22 -5.97 -1.21
C SER A 205 -3.69 -7.37 -1.48
N ASP A 206 -2.73 -7.50 -2.39
CA ASP A 206 -2.23 -8.78 -2.86
C ASP A 206 -3.38 -9.68 -3.39
N ALA A 207 -4.18 -9.06 -4.26
CA ALA A 207 -5.45 -9.62 -4.68
C ALA A 207 -5.29 -10.64 -5.80
N HIS A 208 -5.68 -11.88 -5.54
CA HIS A 208 -5.64 -13.00 -6.52
C HIS A 208 -7.03 -13.41 -7.00
N ALA A 209 -8.08 -13.09 -6.25
CA ALA A 209 -9.44 -13.58 -6.45
C ALA A 209 -9.51 -15.11 -6.53
N LEU A 210 -8.80 -15.81 -5.61
CA LEU A 210 -8.62 -17.25 -5.61
C LEU A 210 -9.96 -18.01 -5.64
N ASP A 211 -10.07 -18.93 -6.57
CA ASP A 211 -11.25 -19.77 -6.72
C ASP A 211 -11.11 -21.02 -5.84
N MET A 212 -11.73 -21.00 -4.67
CA MET A 212 -11.61 -22.02 -3.65
C MET A 212 -12.78 -22.99 -3.66
N HIS A 213 -12.46 -24.29 -3.73
CA HIS A 213 -13.41 -25.38 -3.64
C HIS A 213 -13.23 -26.17 -2.34
N MET A 214 -14.31 -26.39 -1.61
CA MET A 214 -14.35 -27.25 -0.44
C MET A 214 -15.53 -28.23 -0.59
N GLY A 215 -15.30 -29.37 -1.25
CA GLY A 215 -16.34 -30.30 -1.67
C GLY A 215 -17.31 -29.60 -2.63
N PRO A 216 -18.65 -29.61 -2.35
CA PRO A 216 -19.62 -28.93 -3.19
C PRO A 216 -19.67 -27.41 -3.01
N LEU A 217 -18.97 -26.86 -2.02
CA LEU A 217 -18.90 -25.42 -1.77
C LEU A 217 -17.82 -24.80 -2.64
N HIS A 218 -18.22 -23.78 -3.39
CA HIS A 218 -17.37 -22.98 -4.23
C HIS A 218 -17.42 -21.52 -3.80
N ARG A 219 -16.28 -20.83 -3.65
CA ARG A 219 -16.21 -19.44 -3.30
C ARG A 219 -14.91 -18.77 -3.76
N VAL A 220 -15.04 -17.58 -4.30
CA VAL A 220 -13.89 -16.72 -4.59
C VAL A 220 -13.40 -16.06 -3.30
N ILE A 221 -12.10 -16.19 -3.01
CA ILE A 221 -11.46 -15.67 -1.80
C ILE A 221 -10.26 -14.77 -2.17
N PHE A 222 -10.42 -13.45 -2.20
CA PHE A 222 -11.67 -12.70 -2.18
C PHE A 222 -11.81 -12.01 -3.53
N PRO A 223 -13.03 -11.63 -3.98
CA PRO A 223 -13.16 -10.88 -5.23
C PRO A 223 -12.35 -9.58 -5.19
N TYR A 224 -11.77 -9.16 -6.33
CA TYR A 224 -11.01 -7.90 -6.43
C TYR A 224 -11.79 -6.70 -5.85
N GLN A 225 -13.12 -6.66 -6.04
CA GLN A 225 -13.96 -5.60 -5.47
C GLN A 225 -13.95 -5.55 -3.94
N PHE A 226 -13.76 -6.69 -3.26
CA PHE A 226 -13.59 -6.68 -1.80
C PHE A 226 -12.22 -6.12 -1.43
N HIS A 227 -11.16 -6.65 -2.05
CA HIS A 227 -9.79 -6.22 -1.81
C HIS A 227 -9.63 -4.71 -2.00
N PHE A 228 -10.17 -4.15 -3.08
CA PHE A 228 -10.07 -2.72 -3.41
C PHE A 228 -10.84 -1.78 -2.46
N ARG A 229 -11.65 -2.32 -1.56
CA ARG A 229 -12.29 -1.59 -0.45
C ARG A 229 -11.52 -1.69 0.86
N THR A 230 -10.45 -2.47 0.90
CA THR A 230 -9.66 -2.72 2.11
C THR A 230 -8.42 -1.85 2.14
N VAL A 231 -7.23 -2.43 2.03
CA VAL A 231 -5.97 -1.70 2.09
C VAL A 231 -5.67 -1.03 0.75
N ASN A 232 -5.53 0.28 0.77
CA ASN A 232 -5.16 1.09 -0.39
C ASN A 232 -4.05 2.07 -0.04
N THR A 233 -3.37 2.57 -1.07
CA THR A 233 -2.45 3.69 -0.96
C THR A 233 -3.11 4.96 -1.51
N HIS A 234 -3.19 6.00 -0.68
CA HIS A 234 -3.66 7.32 -1.06
C HIS A 234 -2.48 8.18 -1.46
N VAL A 235 -2.47 8.69 -2.68
CA VAL A 235 -1.32 9.41 -3.28
C VAL A 235 -1.69 10.85 -3.57
N PHE A 236 -0.79 11.78 -3.25
CA PHE A 236 -0.95 13.20 -3.54
C PHE A 236 -0.14 13.59 -4.77
N ILE A 237 -0.83 13.79 -5.88
CA ILE A 237 -0.25 14.23 -7.16
C ILE A 237 -0.41 15.75 -7.33
N PRO A 238 0.46 16.41 -8.14
CA PRO A 238 0.48 17.87 -8.24
C PRO A 238 -0.82 18.47 -8.81
N GLN A 239 -1.50 17.77 -9.72
CA GLN A 239 -2.74 18.19 -10.37
C GLN A 239 -3.65 16.98 -10.61
N PRO A 240 -4.93 17.18 -10.97
CA PRO A 240 -5.84 16.09 -11.34
C PRO A 240 -5.29 15.26 -12.51
N LEU A 241 -5.66 13.96 -12.55
CA LEU A 241 -5.34 13.08 -13.68
C LEU A 241 -5.86 13.67 -14.99
N THR A 242 -4.95 13.84 -15.95
CA THR A 242 -5.20 14.54 -17.22
C THR A 242 -5.96 13.69 -18.24
N GLY A 243 -5.78 12.36 -18.14
CA GLY A 243 -6.24 11.38 -19.13
C GLY A 243 -5.17 11.02 -20.17
N ASP A 244 -4.00 11.64 -20.11
CA ASP A 244 -2.80 11.27 -20.86
C ASP A 244 -1.98 10.29 -20.03
N VAL A 245 -1.87 9.03 -20.50
CA VAL A 245 -1.26 7.94 -19.72
C VAL A 245 0.19 8.23 -19.34
N PRO A 246 1.10 8.67 -20.24
CA PRO A 246 2.48 8.97 -19.88
C PRO A 246 2.60 10.05 -18.78
N THR A 247 1.83 11.13 -18.92
CA THR A 247 1.83 12.24 -17.94
C THR A 247 1.32 11.77 -16.58
N ASP A 248 0.21 11.04 -16.56
CA ASP A 248 -0.42 10.60 -15.33
C ASP A 248 0.40 9.52 -14.62
N LYS A 249 0.96 8.57 -15.39
CA LYS A 249 1.91 7.56 -14.91
C LYS A 249 3.13 8.22 -14.24
N LYS A 250 3.72 9.22 -14.88
CA LYS A 250 4.85 9.97 -14.32
C LYS A 250 4.49 10.63 -12.99
N MET A 251 3.37 11.34 -12.91
CA MET A 251 2.93 12.00 -11.66
C MET A 251 2.74 11.01 -10.52
N ILE A 252 2.16 9.83 -10.79
CA ILE A 252 1.94 8.79 -9.79
C ILE A 252 3.26 8.25 -9.26
N TYR A 253 4.19 7.86 -10.14
CA TYR A 253 5.45 7.28 -9.70
C TYR A 253 6.38 8.29 -9.04
N GLU A 254 6.40 9.56 -9.48
CA GLU A 254 7.12 10.63 -8.78
C GLU A 254 6.58 10.86 -7.37
N ALA A 255 5.26 10.83 -7.18
CA ALA A 255 4.64 10.98 -5.87
C ALA A 255 4.93 9.77 -4.96
N LEU A 256 4.90 8.54 -5.49
CA LEU A 256 5.30 7.34 -4.75
C LEU A 256 6.77 7.38 -4.35
N ALA A 257 7.68 7.74 -5.28
CA ALA A 257 9.10 7.88 -4.99
C ALA A 257 9.39 8.91 -3.89
N ALA A 258 8.64 10.01 -3.87
CA ALA A 258 8.78 11.06 -2.88
C ALA A 258 8.15 10.69 -1.52
N GLY A 259 7.32 9.65 -1.44
CA GLY A 259 6.54 9.32 -0.24
C GLY A 259 5.35 10.27 -0.01
N HIS A 260 4.87 10.95 -1.05
CA HIS A 260 3.66 11.80 -1.01
C HIS A 260 2.41 10.92 -0.98
N CYS A 261 2.36 10.00 -0.01
CA CYS A 261 1.28 9.04 0.10
C CYS A 261 1.08 8.58 1.55
N PHE A 262 -0.05 7.93 1.80
CA PHE A 262 -0.32 7.22 3.04
C PHE A 262 -1.06 5.91 2.77
N VAL A 263 -0.95 4.97 3.69
CA VAL A 263 -1.66 3.68 3.66
C VAL A 263 -2.95 3.81 4.44
N ALA A 264 -4.04 3.30 3.91
CA ALA A 264 -5.34 3.31 4.58
C ALA A 264 -6.10 2.00 4.43
N TYR A 265 -6.87 1.67 5.48
CA TYR A 265 -7.88 0.62 5.46
C TYR A 265 -9.24 1.28 5.28
N ASP A 266 -9.72 1.37 4.05
CA ASP A 266 -10.92 2.15 3.67
C ASP A 266 -12.24 1.47 4.03
N LEU A 267 -12.24 0.18 4.38
CA LEU A 267 -13.48 -0.59 4.62
C LEU A 267 -14.32 -0.04 5.79
N PRO A 268 -13.74 0.37 6.95
CA PRO A 268 -14.51 0.97 8.03
C PRO A 268 -15.09 2.34 7.69
N ALA A 269 -14.32 3.14 6.98
CA ALA A 269 -14.68 4.45 6.47
C ALA A 269 -13.61 4.91 5.48
N SER A 270 -14.02 5.68 4.47
CA SER A 270 -13.07 6.28 3.54
C SER A 270 -12.09 7.20 4.28
N ALA A 271 -10.79 6.99 4.02
CA ALA A 271 -9.73 7.85 4.52
C ALA A 271 -9.48 9.08 3.64
N ARG A 272 -10.22 9.21 2.53
CA ARG A 272 -10.11 10.37 1.62
C ARG A 272 -10.31 11.67 2.39
N GLY A 273 -9.42 12.64 2.11
CA GLY A 273 -9.40 13.94 2.80
C GLY A 273 -8.56 13.99 4.07
N PHE A 274 -7.91 12.88 4.46
CA PHE A 274 -6.87 12.96 5.48
C PHE A 274 -5.72 13.84 5.00
N THR A 275 -5.18 14.65 5.90
CA THR A 275 -3.98 15.44 5.62
C THR A 275 -3.03 15.40 6.80
N PHE A 276 -1.74 15.30 6.51
CA PHE A 276 -0.66 15.49 7.46
C PHE A 276 0.36 16.46 6.87
N LYS A 277 0.57 17.58 7.52
CA LYS A 277 1.35 18.72 7.02
C LYS A 277 2.22 19.30 8.13
N ALA A 278 3.34 19.89 7.71
CA ALA A 278 4.18 20.71 8.58
C ALA A 278 4.14 22.16 8.10
N LYS A 279 4.09 23.09 9.06
CA LYS A 279 4.22 24.55 8.84
C LYS A 279 5.37 25.10 9.66
N GLY A 280 6.35 25.70 8.99
CA GLY A 280 7.34 26.61 9.52
C GLY A 280 6.98 28.05 9.19
N LEU A 281 7.89 29.00 9.49
CA LEU A 281 7.63 30.43 9.27
C LEU A 281 7.41 30.76 7.77
N GLU A 282 8.25 30.23 6.89
CA GLU A 282 8.23 30.51 5.45
C GLU A 282 8.18 29.21 4.61
N GLN A 283 7.99 28.08 5.26
CA GLN A 283 8.06 26.78 4.64
C GLN A 283 6.82 25.94 5.01
N SER A 284 6.42 25.10 4.11
CA SER A 284 5.42 24.06 4.37
C SER A 284 5.88 22.75 3.74
N ALA A 285 5.54 21.64 4.39
CA ALA A 285 5.87 20.31 3.94
C ALA A 285 4.66 19.38 4.08
N ILE A 286 4.59 18.36 3.26
CA ILE A 286 3.66 17.23 3.39
C ILE A 286 4.43 15.95 3.67
N MET A 287 3.74 14.83 3.81
CA MET A 287 4.35 13.48 3.90
C MET A 287 5.40 13.30 2.79
N GLY A 288 6.55 12.74 3.13
CA GLY A 288 7.70 12.55 2.23
C GLY A 288 8.68 13.73 2.19
N ASP A 289 8.22 14.94 2.49
CA ASP A 289 9.05 16.14 2.43
C ASP A 289 9.95 16.32 3.67
N GLU A 290 10.95 17.19 3.50
CA GLU A 290 11.82 17.66 4.58
C GLU A 290 11.52 19.12 4.92
N ILE A 291 11.61 19.50 6.20
CA ILE A 291 11.43 20.86 6.67
C ILE A 291 12.43 21.20 7.77
N SER A 292 12.99 22.42 7.73
CA SER A 292 13.94 22.86 8.74
C SER A 292 13.23 23.29 10.04
N SER A 293 13.72 22.79 11.18
CA SER A 293 13.24 23.16 12.53
C SER A 293 13.76 24.49 13.06
N LYS A 294 14.74 25.13 12.41
CA LYS A 294 15.47 26.31 12.92
C LYS A 294 14.59 27.49 13.40
N ARG A 295 13.39 27.63 12.86
CA ARG A 295 12.45 28.71 13.20
C ARG A 295 11.12 28.17 13.78
N GLY A 296 11.15 26.95 14.29
CA GLY A 296 9.97 26.24 14.78
C GLY A 296 9.12 25.63 13.67
N VAL A 297 8.59 24.45 13.91
CA VAL A 297 7.70 23.71 13.01
C VAL A 297 6.48 23.24 13.77
N THR A 298 5.30 23.47 13.22
CA THR A 298 4.05 22.88 13.71
C THR A 298 3.59 21.80 12.76
N LEU A 299 3.50 20.56 13.26
CA LEU A 299 2.88 19.42 12.57
C LEU A 299 1.38 19.45 12.80
N GLN A 300 0.60 19.23 11.76
CA GLN A 300 -0.86 19.25 11.80
C GLN A 300 -1.41 18.05 11.07
N ALA A 301 -2.30 17.27 11.70
CA ALA A 301 -3.08 16.25 11.03
C ALA A 301 -4.56 16.60 11.09
N HIS A 302 -5.32 16.27 10.04
CA HIS A 302 -6.76 16.50 9.96
C HIS A 302 -7.45 15.26 9.35
N LEU A 303 -8.59 14.91 9.96
CA LEU A 303 -9.48 13.81 9.58
C LEU A 303 -10.89 14.36 9.30
N LEU A 304 -11.64 13.70 8.43
CA LEU A 304 -13.05 14.02 8.23
C LEU A 304 -13.98 13.42 9.31
N GLN A 305 -13.51 12.43 10.04
CA GLN A 305 -14.24 11.78 11.13
C GLN A 305 -13.36 11.63 12.35
N PRO A 306 -13.91 11.73 13.56
CA PRO A 306 -13.12 11.60 14.79
C PRO A 306 -12.57 10.18 14.94
N ALA A 307 -11.33 10.10 15.44
CA ALA A 307 -10.61 8.86 15.70
C ALA A 307 -9.52 9.07 16.74
N GLU A 308 -8.76 8.03 17.08
CA GLU A 308 -7.52 8.19 17.84
C GLU A 308 -6.38 8.50 16.89
N ILE A 309 -5.79 9.67 17.03
CA ILE A 309 -4.60 10.12 16.29
C ILE A 309 -3.37 9.91 17.18
N ARG A 310 -2.33 9.29 16.66
CA ARG A 310 -1.03 9.12 17.29
C ARG A 310 0.03 9.75 16.42
N LEU A 311 0.88 10.57 17.00
CA LEU A 311 2.06 11.13 16.36
C LEU A 311 3.29 10.39 16.89
N LEU A 312 4.08 9.84 15.98
CA LEU A 312 5.32 9.16 16.30
C LEU A 312 6.50 9.96 15.72
N ARG A 313 7.63 9.95 16.43
CA ARG A 313 8.93 10.42 15.95
C ARG A 313 9.90 9.26 16.03
N ASP A 314 10.50 8.89 14.91
CA ASP A 314 11.46 7.77 14.84
C ASP A 314 10.91 6.51 15.54
N GLY A 315 9.65 6.14 15.25
CA GLY A 315 8.93 5.01 15.85
C GLY A 315 8.43 5.22 17.28
N LYS A 316 8.78 6.31 17.96
CA LYS A 316 8.41 6.57 19.35
C LYS A 316 7.21 7.51 19.45
N LEU A 317 6.19 7.13 20.23
CA LEU A 317 5.01 7.95 20.45
C LEU A 317 5.37 9.26 21.15
N VAL A 318 5.07 10.41 20.51
CA VAL A 318 5.30 11.75 21.05
C VAL A 318 4.02 12.52 21.29
N GLY A 319 2.87 12.08 20.76
CA GLY A 319 1.57 12.69 21.03
C GLY A 319 0.43 11.74 20.71
N ALA A 320 -0.67 11.85 21.45
CA ALA A 320 -1.89 11.07 21.20
C ALA A 320 -3.14 11.90 21.53
N TRP A 321 -4.11 11.86 20.61
CA TRP A 321 -5.40 12.55 20.73
C TRP A 321 -6.51 11.53 20.51
N ARG A 322 -7.45 11.46 21.44
CA ARG A 322 -8.57 10.52 21.37
C ARG A 322 -9.83 11.27 20.90
N ASP A 323 -10.63 10.59 20.11
CA ASP A 323 -11.89 11.12 19.56
C ASP A 323 -11.71 12.51 18.92
N ALA A 324 -10.64 12.65 18.13
CA ALA A 324 -10.21 13.92 17.56
C ALA A 324 -10.29 13.89 16.04
N GLN A 325 -10.70 15.01 15.44
CA GLN A 325 -10.65 15.22 13.98
C GLN A 325 -9.38 15.96 13.55
N ALA A 326 -8.67 16.58 14.49
CA ALA A 326 -7.43 17.28 14.20
C ALA A 326 -6.48 17.22 15.37
N CYS A 327 -5.20 17.35 15.08
CA CYS A 327 -4.18 17.59 16.07
C CYS A 327 -3.13 18.59 15.57
N ALA A 328 -2.46 19.25 16.51
CA ALA A 328 -1.32 20.08 16.24
C ALA A 328 -0.22 19.77 17.27
N TYR A 329 1.03 19.75 16.81
CA TYR A 329 2.20 19.45 17.63
C TYR A 329 3.38 20.33 17.23
N SER A 330 4.00 21.00 18.18
CA SER A 330 5.21 21.78 17.93
C SER A 330 6.42 20.85 17.95
N ALA A 331 6.99 20.61 16.79
CA ALA A 331 8.17 19.77 16.63
C ALA A 331 9.43 20.59 17.00
N THR A 332 10.02 20.28 18.14
CA THR A 332 11.23 20.95 18.66
C THR A 332 12.51 20.17 18.40
N GLU A 333 12.37 18.90 18.06
CA GLU A 333 13.50 18.00 17.84
C GLU A 333 13.49 17.47 16.40
N PRO A 334 14.65 17.29 15.77
CA PRO A 334 14.77 16.60 14.48
C PRO A 334 14.27 15.15 14.56
N GLY A 335 13.84 14.63 13.44
CA GLY A 335 13.38 13.23 13.31
C GLY A 335 12.38 13.04 12.19
N ALA A 336 12.03 11.78 11.96
CA ALA A 336 10.96 11.37 11.04
C ALA A 336 9.63 11.30 11.79
N TYR A 337 8.75 12.25 11.52
CA TYR A 337 7.43 12.31 12.16
C TYR A 337 6.36 11.71 11.28
N ARG A 338 5.63 10.73 11.80
CA ARG A 338 4.51 10.08 11.09
C ARG A 338 3.26 9.98 11.97
N VAL A 339 2.12 9.82 11.33
CA VAL A 339 0.81 9.70 12.00
C VAL A 339 0.27 8.29 11.82
N GLU A 340 -0.23 7.73 12.91
CA GLU A 340 -1.11 6.57 12.91
C GLU A 340 -2.51 6.99 13.37
N VAL A 341 -3.54 6.52 12.67
CA VAL A 341 -4.92 6.73 13.07
C VAL A 341 -5.57 5.40 13.35
N TRP A 342 -6.22 5.31 14.50
CA TRP A 342 -6.88 4.10 14.98
C TRP A 342 -8.35 4.38 15.26
N ARG A 343 -9.23 3.46 14.88
CA ARG A 343 -10.67 3.58 15.13
C ARG A 343 -11.29 2.28 15.57
N ASN A 344 -12.44 2.37 16.25
CA ASN A 344 -13.24 1.20 16.57
C ASN A 344 -14.05 0.77 15.35
N TYR A 345 -13.93 -0.50 14.98
CA TYR A 345 -14.70 -1.12 13.92
C TYR A 345 -14.99 -2.59 14.25
N LEU A 346 -16.26 -3.00 14.16
CA LEU A 346 -16.72 -4.36 14.52
C LEU A 346 -16.24 -4.80 15.92
N GLY A 347 -16.41 -3.91 16.90
CA GLY A 347 -16.12 -4.19 18.33
C GLY A 347 -14.64 -4.21 18.71
N ARG A 348 -13.73 -3.89 17.79
CA ARG A 348 -12.28 -3.87 18.06
C ARG A 348 -11.64 -2.59 17.55
N LYS A 349 -10.55 -2.17 18.20
CA LYS A 349 -9.69 -1.09 17.73
C LYS A 349 -8.85 -1.61 16.57
N ARG A 350 -8.89 -0.90 15.44
CA ARG A 350 -8.20 -1.26 14.21
C ARG A 350 -7.41 -0.08 13.66
N GLY A 351 -6.30 -0.35 13.01
CA GLY A 351 -5.60 0.63 12.19
C GLY A 351 -6.52 1.15 11.10
N TRP A 352 -6.43 2.45 10.83
CA TRP A 352 -7.19 3.09 9.77
C TRP A 352 -6.29 3.80 8.78
N ILE A 353 -5.33 4.63 9.27
CA ILE A 353 -4.41 5.41 8.42
C ILE A 353 -3.00 5.33 9.00
N PHE A 354 -2.01 5.13 8.12
CA PHE A 354 -0.57 5.16 8.42
C PHE A 354 0.11 6.08 7.42
N SER A 355 0.53 7.25 7.87
CA SER A 355 1.14 8.25 6.99
C SER A 355 2.62 7.97 6.75
N ASN A 356 3.12 8.29 5.56
CA ASN A 356 4.56 8.50 5.40
C ASN A 356 5.03 9.66 6.28
N PRO A 357 6.31 9.69 6.67
CA PRO A 357 6.82 10.70 7.57
C PRO A 357 7.02 12.06 6.89
N ILE A 358 6.99 13.12 7.72
CA ILE A 358 7.62 14.41 7.42
C ILE A 358 8.96 14.43 8.15
N TYR A 359 10.03 14.76 7.45
CA TYR A 359 11.38 14.78 8.00
C TYR A 359 11.70 16.19 8.54
N VAL A 360 11.73 16.35 9.85
CA VAL A 360 12.15 17.60 10.52
C VAL A 360 13.66 17.57 10.71
N ARG A 361 14.39 18.61 10.24
CA ARG A 361 15.87 18.70 10.30
C ARG A 361 16.34 19.95 11.00
#